data_3ad9033f2712362ddb466eea0f430118
#
_entry.id   3ad9033f2712362ddb466eea0f430118
#
_cell.length_a   1.000
_cell.length_b   1.000
_cell.length_c   1.000
_cell.angle_alpha   90.00
_cell.angle_beta   90.00
_cell.angle_gamma   90.00
#
_symmetry.space_group_name_H-M   'P 1'
#
loop_
_entity.id
_entity.type
_entity.pdbx_description
1 polymer ?
#
loop_
_entity_poly.entity_id
_entity_poly.type
_entity_poly.pdbx_seq_one_letter_code
_entity_poly.pdbx_strand_id
1 'polypeptide(L)'
;MAFDFKKEYKELYQPKDKPGIVTVPPANYIAVRGKGDPNELDGAYQRAVSVLYAVAYTLKMSHKSDRRIEGFFEYVVPPLEGFWRQEGVSGVDYSDKSSFCWISVIRLPDFVAGEDFEWAVRTASQKKKLDCSAAEFLTIDEGMCVQAMHTGTFDSEPETVSKMDRFLRENGYENDISDNRLHHEIYLSDPNKTAPDKLRTVIRHPIRKSDPNQAGGN
;
A
#
# COMPACT_ATOMS: atom_id res chain seq x y z
N MET A 1 -6.28 12.59 -21.77
CA MET A 1 -6.50 11.27 -21.10
C MET A 1 -6.08 11.46 -19.66
N ALA A 2 -6.85 10.99 -18.67
CA ALA A 2 -6.48 11.13 -17.26
C ALA A 2 -5.20 10.34 -16.95
N PHE A 3 -4.30 10.89 -16.13
CA PHE A 3 -3.08 10.24 -15.69
C PHE A 3 -3.44 8.98 -14.87
N ASP A 4 -2.87 7.84 -15.19
CA ASP A 4 -3.12 6.58 -14.51
C ASP A 4 -1.79 6.05 -13.93
N PHE A 5 -1.63 6.13 -12.62
CA PHE A 5 -0.42 5.72 -11.91
C PHE A 5 0.03 4.30 -12.28
N LYS A 6 -0.90 3.38 -12.46
CA LYS A 6 -0.57 1.99 -12.86
C LYS A 6 0.03 1.89 -14.26
N LYS A 7 -0.27 2.85 -15.14
CA LYS A 7 0.24 2.87 -16.51
C LYS A 7 1.54 3.65 -16.63
N GLU A 8 1.67 4.72 -15.85
CA GLU A 8 2.84 5.61 -15.88
C GLU A 8 4.01 5.02 -15.08
N TYR A 9 3.73 4.39 -13.92
CA TYR A 9 4.73 3.74 -13.08
C TYR A 9 4.64 2.21 -13.16
N LYS A 10 4.76 1.65 -14.36
CA LYS A 10 4.59 0.21 -14.62
C LYS A 10 5.53 -0.65 -13.78
N GLU A 11 6.76 -0.20 -13.58
CA GLU A 11 7.74 -0.88 -12.76
C GLU A 11 7.29 -1.05 -11.31
N LEU A 12 6.46 -0.12 -10.78
CA LEU A 12 5.97 -0.16 -9.41
C LEU A 12 4.65 -0.92 -9.27
N TYR A 13 3.77 -0.84 -10.29
CA TYR A 13 2.39 -1.35 -10.19
C TYR A 13 2.11 -2.59 -11.04
N GLN A 14 3.01 -2.93 -11.98
CA GLN A 14 2.81 -4.07 -12.89
C GLN A 14 4.07 -4.95 -12.97
N PRO A 15 4.66 -5.38 -11.83
CA PRO A 15 5.75 -6.32 -11.88
C PRO A 15 5.31 -7.64 -12.49
N LYS A 16 6.28 -8.46 -12.86
CA LYS A 16 6.03 -9.84 -13.27
C LYS A 16 5.76 -10.71 -12.04
N ASP A 17 5.26 -11.92 -12.27
CA ASP A 17 5.16 -12.98 -11.25
C ASP A 17 6.54 -13.47 -10.76
N LYS A 18 7.58 -13.32 -11.59
CA LYS A 18 8.97 -13.55 -11.19
C LYS A 18 9.47 -12.37 -10.36
N PRO A 19 10.03 -12.62 -9.15
CA PRO A 19 10.58 -11.58 -8.30
C PRO A 19 11.64 -10.73 -8.99
N GLY A 20 11.66 -9.43 -8.68
CA GLY A 20 12.63 -8.48 -9.18
C GLY A 20 12.92 -7.38 -8.16
N ILE A 21 14.12 -6.82 -8.22
CA ILE A 21 14.52 -5.68 -7.39
C ILE A 21 14.02 -4.39 -8.04
N VAL A 22 13.54 -3.47 -7.21
CA VAL A 22 13.08 -2.13 -7.59
C VAL A 22 13.53 -1.12 -6.55
N THR A 23 13.80 0.11 -6.98
CA THR A 23 13.98 1.25 -6.07
C THR A 23 12.72 2.09 -6.12
N VAL A 24 12.04 2.20 -4.98
CA VAL A 24 10.80 2.97 -4.83
C VAL A 24 11.17 4.34 -4.27
N PRO A 25 10.92 5.42 -5.03
CA PRO A 25 11.19 6.77 -4.55
C PRO A 25 10.18 7.16 -3.45
N PRO A 26 10.52 8.16 -2.61
CA PRO A 26 9.57 8.73 -1.68
C PRO A 26 8.28 9.16 -2.37
N ALA A 27 7.13 8.88 -1.75
CA ALA A 27 5.83 9.28 -2.26
C ALA A 27 4.91 9.69 -1.13
N ASN A 28 3.93 10.56 -1.45
CA ASN A 28 2.93 11.04 -0.52
C ASN A 28 1.65 10.21 -0.61
N TYR A 29 1.03 9.99 0.52
CA TYR A 29 -0.17 9.16 0.66
C TYR A 29 -1.20 9.83 1.57
N ILE A 30 -2.48 9.52 1.31
CA ILE A 30 -3.50 9.53 2.35
C ILE A 30 -3.32 8.24 3.12
N ALA A 31 -3.20 8.29 4.45
CA ALA A 31 -3.00 7.12 5.28
C ALA A 31 -4.04 7.06 6.41
N VAL A 32 -4.44 5.85 6.80
CA VAL A 32 -5.18 5.57 8.03
C VAL A 32 -4.54 4.37 8.69
N ARG A 33 -4.24 4.49 9.98
CA ARG A 33 -3.64 3.42 10.80
C ARG A 33 -4.71 2.70 11.60
N GLY A 34 -4.50 1.41 11.80
CA GLY A 34 -5.37 0.61 12.66
C GLY A 34 -4.81 -0.75 13.02
N LYS A 35 -5.62 -1.48 13.78
CA LYS A 35 -5.34 -2.85 14.23
C LYS A 35 -6.63 -3.67 14.14
N GLY A 36 -6.49 -4.97 13.91
CA GLY A 36 -7.59 -5.93 13.89
C GLY A 36 -7.74 -6.67 12.57
N ASP A 37 -8.69 -7.60 12.54
CA ASP A 37 -8.97 -8.42 11.37
C ASP A 37 -9.52 -7.55 10.21
N PRO A 38 -8.85 -7.50 9.05
CA PRO A 38 -9.33 -6.74 7.90
C PRO A 38 -10.64 -7.31 7.29
N ASN A 39 -11.01 -8.54 7.64
CA ASN A 39 -12.23 -9.19 7.16
C ASN A 39 -13.44 -8.96 8.09
N GLU A 40 -13.25 -8.31 9.24
CA GLU A 40 -14.33 -8.00 10.15
C GLU A 40 -15.39 -7.12 9.48
N LEU A 41 -16.64 -7.60 9.46
CA LEU A 41 -17.76 -6.85 8.88
C LEU A 41 -17.99 -5.56 9.67
N ASP A 42 -18.09 -4.43 8.96
CA ASP A 42 -18.15 -3.08 9.54
C ASP A 42 -17.01 -2.77 10.53
N GLY A 43 -15.89 -3.49 10.36
CA GLY A 43 -14.70 -3.39 11.19
C GLY A 43 -13.89 -2.11 10.96
N ALA A 44 -12.82 -1.97 11.75
CA ALA A 44 -11.93 -0.81 11.69
C ALA A 44 -11.30 -0.63 10.30
N TYR A 45 -10.91 -1.73 9.65
CA TYR A 45 -10.30 -1.71 8.32
C TYR A 45 -11.25 -1.18 7.25
N GLN A 46 -12.51 -1.64 7.22
CA GLN A 46 -13.51 -1.17 6.25
C GLN A 46 -13.85 0.31 6.44
N ARG A 47 -13.89 0.77 7.70
CA ARG A 47 -14.07 2.21 7.99
C ARG A 47 -12.88 3.03 7.50
N ALA A 48 -11.65 2.55 7.71
CA ALA A 48 -10.44 3.20 7.20
C ALA A 48 -10.46 3.33 5.67
N VAL A 49 -10.80 2.26 4.96
CA VAL A 49 -10.94 2.27 3.49
C VAL A 49 -11.98 3.30 3.04
N SER A 50 -13.11 3.41 3.76
CA SER A 50 -14.14 4.39 3.47
C SER A 50 -13.64 5.83 3.62
N VAL A 51 -12.84 6.10 4.66
CA VAL A 51 -12.19 7.41 4.89
C VAL A 51 -11.20 7.72 3.76
N LEU A 52 -10.33 6.78 3.42
CA LEU A 52 -9.34 6.95 2.35
C LEU A 52 -9.99 7.35 1.03
N TYR A 53 -11.00 6.62 0.60
CA TYR A 53 -11.71 6.94 -0.65
C TYR A 53 -12.50 8.24 -0.57
N ALA A 54 -13.09 8.59 0.57
CA ALA A 54 -13.80 9.87 0.73
C ALA A 54 -12.85 11.06 0.52
N VAL A 55 -11.65 11.01 1.10
CA VAL A 55 -10.63 12.05 0.95
C VAL A 55 -10.05 12.05 -0.47
N ALA A 56 -9.67 10.88 -1.00
CA ALA A 56 -9.09 10.75 -2.34
C ALA A 56 -10.03 11.29 -3.43
N TYR A 57 -11.30 10.95 -3.38
CA TYR A 57 -12.27 11.47 -4.35
C TYR A 57 -12.57 12.96 -4.13
N THR A 58 -12.48 13.48 -2.92
CA THR A 58 -12.62 14.92 -2.67
C THR A 58 -11.48 15.70 -3.34
N LEU A 59 -10.24 15.23 -3.22
CA LEU A 59 -9.07 15.80 -3.93
C LEU A 59 -9.23 15.69 -5.44
N LYS A 60 -9.56 14.49 -5.94
CA LYS A 60 -9.77 14.28 -7.39
C LYS A 60 -10.81 15.21 -7.98
N MET A 61 -11.88 15.48 -7.24
CA MET A 61 -12.99 16.32 -7.71
C MET A 61 -12.85 17.79 -7.35
N SER A 62 -11.72 18.23 -6.80
CA SER A 62 -11.49 19.62 -6.40
C SER A 62 -11.69 20.62 -7.56
N HIS A 63 -11.31 20.23 -8.78
CA HIS A 63 -11.47 21.06 -9.98
C HIS A 63 -12.94 21.41 -10.32
N LYS A 64 -13.92 20.68 -9.73
CA LYS A 64 -15.35 20.94 -9.85
C LYS A 64 -15.91 21.76 -8.68
N SER A 65 -15.06 22.21 -7.76
CA SER A 65 -15.40 23.04 -6.61
C SER A 65 -14.73 24.42 -6.72
N ASP A 66 -14.92 25.26 -5.72
CA ASP A 66 -14.25 26.56 -5.65
C ASP A 66 -12.76 26.43 -5.27
N ARG A 67 -12.32 25.26 -4.79
CA ARG A 67 -10.91 25.00 -4.49
C ARG A 67 -10.16 24.71 -5.79
N ARG A 68 -9.15 25.56 -6.04
CA ARG A 68 -8.16 25.36 -7.10
C ARG A 68 -6.86 24.86 -6.48
N ILE A 69 -6.46 23.64 -6.83
CA ILE A 69 -5.16 23.10 -6.40
C ILE A 69 -4.15 23.44 -7.50
N GLU A 70 -3.05 24.06 -7.13
CA GLU A 70 -1.99 24.42 -8.07
C GLU A 70 -1.37 23.15 -8.68
N GLY A 71 -1.07 23.19 -9.97
CA GLY A 71 -0.51 22.04 -10.70
C GLY A 71 -1.48 20.88 -10.93
N PHE A 72 -2.76 21.05 -10.62
CA PHE A 72 -3.76 19.98 -10.79
C PHE A 72 -3.83 19.47 -12.24
N PHE A 73 -3.80 18.18 -12.40
CA PHE A 73 -4.15 17.47 -13.63
C PHE A 73 -5.16 16.34 -13.32
N GLU A 74 -5.95 15.98 -14.34
CA GLU A 74 -6.88 14.86 -14.19
C GLU A 74 -6.16 13.53 -14.04
N TYR A 75 -6.52 12.75 -13.02
CA TYR A 75 -5.92 11.44 -12.73
C TYR A 75 -6.96 10.40 -12.35
N VAL A 76 -6.58 9.13 -12.47
CA VAL A 76 -7.32 8.00 -11.91
C VAL A 76 -6.86 7.85 -10.46
N VAL A 77 -7.80 7.74 -9.51
CA VAL A 77 -7.45 7.45 -8.11
C VAL A 77 -6.59 6.18 -8.09
N PRO A 78 -5.39 6.22 -7.50
CA PRO A 78 -4.53 5.07 -7.41
C PRO A 78 -5.17 3.90 -6.65
N PRO A 79 -4.66 2.68 -6.78
CA PRO A 79 -5.17 1.55 -6.03
C PRO A 79 -5.06 1.77 -4.52
N LEU A 80 -5.86 1.05 -3.76
CA LEU A 80 -5.66 0.87 -2.33
C LEU A 80 -4.38 0.07 -2.12
N GLU A 81 -3.58 0.49 -1.14
CA GLU A 81 -2.35 -0.17 -0.73
C GLU A 81 -2.38 -0.37 0.78
N GLY A 82 -1.65 -1.36 1.30
CA GLY A 82 -1.58 -1.64 2.71
C GLY A 82 -0.16 -1.99 3.15
N PHE A 83 0.30 -1.37 4.24
CA PHE A 83 1.51 -1.74 4.94
C PHE A 83 1.15 -2.54 6.18
N TRP A 84 1.72 -3.73 6.33
CA TRP A 84 1.28 -4.72 7.31
C TRP A 84 2.39 -5.18 8.25
N ARG A 85 2.03 -5.43 9.50
CA ARG A 85 2.84 -6.11 10.50
C ARG A 85 1.94 -6.82 11.51
N GLN A 86 2.51 -7.76 12.25
CA GLN A 86 1.89 -8.35 13.44
C GLN A 86 2.79 -8.15 14.65
N GLU A 87 2.21 -7.80 15.79
CA GLU A 87 2.96 -7.62 17.02
C GLU A 87 3.43 -8.97 17.58
N GLY A 88 4.73 -9.05 17.89
CA GLY A 88 5.31 -10.25 18.52
C GLY A 88 5.49 -11.45 17.62
N VAL A 89 5.24 -11.30 16.30
CA VAL A 89 5.37 -12.38 15.32
C VAL A 89 6.51 -12.06 14.35
N SER A 90 7.42 -13.02 14.15
CA SER A 90 8.39 -12.95 13.06
C SER A 90 7.76 -13.56 11.81
N GLY A 91 7.42 -12.73 10.82
CA GLY A 91 6.65 -13.13 9.64
C GLY A 91 5.16 -12.84 9.80
N VAL A 92 4.31 -13.74 9.30
CA VAL A 92 2.84 -13.59 9.34
C VAL A 92 2.21 -14.85 9.91
N ASP A 93 1.39 -14.70 10.96
CA ASP A 93 0.50 -15.74 11.47
C ASP A 93 -0.92 -15.50 10.94
N TYR A 94 -1.30 -16.24 9.91
CA TYR A 94 -2.63 -16.14 9.31
C TYR A 94 -3.75 -16.71 10.18
N SER A 95 -3.42 -17.44 11.27
CA SER A 95 -4.41 -17.98 12.20
C SER A 95 -4.95 -16.92 13.18
N ASP A 96 -4.18 -15.86 13.45
CA ASP A 96 -4.58 -14.74 14.31
C ASP A 96 -4.64 -13.42 13.53
N LYS A 97 -5.69 -13.23 12.74
CA LYS A 97 -5.90 -11.99 11.97
C LYS A 97 -6.23 -10.78 12.86
N SER A 98 -6.62 -10.99 14.10
CA SER A 98 -6.93 -9.91 15.04
C SER A 98 -5.70 -9.12 15.51
N SER A 99 -4.52 -9.73 15.42
CA SER A 99 -3.23 -9.11 15.78
C SER A 99 -2.59 -8.27 14.67
N PHE A 100 -3.18 -8.24 13.47
CA PHE A 100 -2.68 -7.40 12.39
C PHE A 100 -2.70 -5.93 12.76
N CYS A 101 -1.58 -5.25 12.57
CA CYS A 101 -1.45 -3.81 12.55
C CYS A 101 -1.24 -3.36 11.11
N TRP A 102 -2.00 -2.36 10.69
CA TRP A 102 -1.96 -1.93 9.29
C TRP A 102 -1.93 -0.40 9.16
N ILE A 103 -1.33 0.04 8.06
CA ILE A 103 -1.43 1.39 7.54
C ILE A 103 -2.03 1.25 6.15
N SER A 104 -3.32 1.52 6.00
CA SER A 104 -3.97 1.53 4.69
C SER A 104 -3.74 2.87 4.03
N VAL A 105 -3.40 2.88 2.75
CA VAL A 105 -3.03 4.10 2.06
C VAL A 105 -3.59 4.18 0.63
N ILE A 106 -3.72 5.40 0.13
CA ILE A 106 -3.89 5.70 -1.30
C ILE A 106 -2.85 6.75 -1.68
N ARG A 107 -2.04 6.46 -2.69
CA ARG A 107 -1.02 7.39 -3.18
C ARG A 107 -1.64 8.72 -3.63
N LEU A 108 -0.96 9.81 -3.33
CA LEU A 108 -1.34 11.14 -3.78
C LEU A 108 -0.50 11.56 -5.00
N PRO A 109 -1.08 12.33 -5.93
CA PRO A 109 -0.28 13.07 -6.91
C PRO A 109 0.63 14.08 -6.24
N ASP A 110 1.79 14.33 -6.84
CA ASP A 110 2.83 15.20 -6.27
C ASP A 110 2.39 16.68 -6.11
N PHE A 111 1.34 17.10 -6.84
CA PHE A 111 0.79 18.44 -6.71
C PHE A 111 -0.03 18.66 -5.43
N VAL A 112 -0.39 17.61 -4.69
CA VAL A 112 -1.20 17.73 -3.47
C VAL A 112 -0.30 18.15 -2.33
N ALA A 113 -0.52 19.36 -1.82
CA ALA A 113 0.14 19.90 -0.62
C ALA A 113 -0.64 19.56 0.65
N GLY A 114 0.00 19.71 1.83
CA GLY A 114 -0.63 19.46 3.13
C GLY A 114 -1.91 20.26 3.34
N GLU A 115 -1.95 21.54 2.92
CA GLU A 115 -3.15 22.37 3.03
C GLU A 115 -4.32 21.89 2.16
N ASP A 116 -4.03 21.29 0.99
CA ASP A 116 -5.04 20.69 0.12
C ASP A 116 -5.60 19.42 0.73
N PHE A 117 -4.73 18.63 1.33
CA PHE A 117 -5.12 17.43 2.07
C PHE A 117 -6.04 17.80 3.26
N GLU A 118 -5.66 18.78 4.10
CA GLU A 118 -6.48 19.23 5.22
C GLU A 118 -7.84 19.74 4.77
N TRP A 119 -7.88 20.52 3.67
CA TRP A 119 -9.13 20.96 3.06
C TRP A 119 -9.98 19.76 2.63
N ALA A 120 -9.38 18.77 2.02
CA ALA A 120 -10.09 17.57 1.55
C ALA A 120 -10.67 16.76 2.71
N VAL A 121 -9.94 16.58 3.81
CA VAL A 121 -10.41 15.91 5.03
C VAL A 121 -11.65 16.60 5.59
N ARG A 122 -11.59 17.94 5.80
CA ARG A 122 -12.73 18.72 6.30
C ARG A 122 -13.93 18.64 5.36
N THR A 123 -13.69 18.76 4.05
CA THR A 123 -14.75 18.75 3.03
C THR A 123 -15.38 17.35 2.91
N ALA A 124 -14.57 16.28 2.94
CA ALA A 124 -15.06 14.90 2.91
C ALA A 124 -15.94 14.61 4.12
N SER A 125 -15.49 14.98 5.32
CA SER A 125 -16.24 14.79 6.57
C SER A 125 -17.63 15.44 6.51
N GLN A 126 -17.69 16.67 6.04
CA GLN A 126 -18.95 17.41 5.93
C GLN A 126 -19.90 16.81 4.87
N LYS A 127 -19.37 16.53 3.66
CA LYS A 127 -20.21 16.05 2.55
C LYS A 127 -20.68 14.62 2.72
N LYS A 128 -19.88 13.76 3.33
CA LYS A 128 -20.17 12.32 3.50
C LYS A 128 -20.78 11.98 4.85
N LYS A 129 -20.83 12.94 5.79
CA LYS A 129 -21.21 12.69 7.20
C LYS A 129 -20.38 11.54 7.81
N LEU A 130 -19.10 11.50 7.45
CA LEU A 130 -18.12 10.51 7.86
C LEU A 130 -16.98 11.22 8.59
N ASP A 131 -16.63 10.77 9.79
CA ASP A 131 -15.46 11.32 10.48
C ASP A 131 -14.19 10.87 9.74
N CYS A 132 -13.52 11.82 9.07
CA CYS A 132 -12.27 11.60 8.36
C CYS A 132 -11.04 12.06 9.18
N SER A 133 -11.19 12.36 10.47
CA SER A 133 -10.09 12.88 11.31
C SER A 133 -8.93 11.91 11.50
N ALA A 134 -9.16 10.60 11.28
CA ALA A 134 -8.12 9.59 11.32
C ALA A 134 -7.21 9.57 10.07
N ALA A 135 -7.53 10.36 9.03
CA ALA A 135 -6.68 10.44 7.84
C ALA A 135 -5.43 11.28 8.11
N GLU A 136 -4.28 10.77 7.68
CA GLU A 136 -2.97 11.41 7.78
C GLU A 136 -2.41 11.70 6.39
N PHE A 137 -1.67 12.81 6.24
CA PHE A 137 -0.76 13.04 5.10
C PHE A 137 0.58 12.40 5.44
N LEU A 138 0.92 11.31 4.77
CA LEU A 138 2.09 10.51 5.10
C LEU A 138 3.04 10.42 3.90
N THR A 139 4.31 10.75 4.11
CA THR A 139 5.38 10.49 3.14
C THR A 139 6.07 9.19 3.50
N ILE A 140 6.16 8.26 2.55
CA ILE A 140 6.84 6.97 2.72
C ILE A 140 7.99 6.90 1.73
N ASP A 141 9.18 6.56 2.23
CA ASP A 141 10.38 6.23 1.45
C ASP A 141 10.69 4.74 1.65
N GLU A 142 10.32 3.91 0.68
CA GLU A 142 10.57 2.48 0.74
C GLU A 142 12.00 2.13 0.31
N GLY A 143 12.61 2.95 -0.57
CA GLY A 143 13.95 2.70 -1.09
C GLY A 143 14.08 1.40 -1.87
N MET A 144 15.12 0.61 -1.59
CA MET A 144 15.36 -0.66 -2.28
C MET A 144 14.43 -1.76 -1.77
N CYS A 145 13.70 -2.39 -2.69
CA CYS A 145 12.73 -3.44 -2.41
C CYS A 145 12.86 -4.61 -3.39
N VAL A 146 12.41 -5.78 -2.99
CA VAL A 146 12.03 -6.86 -3.89
C VAL A 146 10.51 -6.84 -4.05
N GLN A 147 10.02 -7.14 -5.25
CA GLN A 147 8.60 -7.25 -5.50
C GLN A 147 8.26 -8.35 -6.51
N ALA A 148 7.02 -8.83 -6.42
CA ALA A 148 6.46 -9.78 -7.37
C ALA A 148 4.94 -9.55 -7.50
N MET A 149 4.36 -9.94 -8.65
CA MET A 149 2.92 -10.06 -8.79
C MET A 149 2.46 -11.37 -8.16
N HIS A 150 1.56 -11.26 -7.19
CA HIS A 150 0.77 -12.38 -6.69
C HIS A 150 -0.54 -12.46 -7.45
N THR A 151 -0.91 -13.67 -7.88
CA THR A 151 -2.24 -13.95 -8.47
C THR A 151 -2.88 -15.07 -7.69
N GLY A 152 -4.02 -14.80 -7.07
CA GLY A 152 -4.73 -15.72 -6.18
C GLY A 152 -5.31 -15.04 -4.95
N THR A 153 -5.73 -15.85 -3.99
CA THR A 153 -6.24 -15.37 -2.69
C THR A 153 -5.11 -14.88 -1.81
N PHE A 154 -5.40 -13.99 -0.86
CA PHE A 154 -4.43 -13.53 0.13
C PHE A 154 -3.82 -14.69 0.95
N ASP A 155 -4.60 -15.73 1.25
CA ASP A 155 -4.11 -16.92 1.97
C ASP A 155 -3.06 -17.72 1.18
N SER A 156 -2.91 -17.50 -0.14
CA SER A 156 -1.86 -18.12 -0.98
C SER A 156 -0.61 -17.25 -1.17
N GLU A 157 -0.56 -16.04 -0.62
CA GLU A 157 0.61 -15.14 -0.68
C GLU A 157 1.92 -15.74 -0.15
N PRO A 158 1.93 -16.63 0.88
CA PRO A 158 3.15 -17.27 1.35
C PRO A 158 3.96 -17.97 0.26
N GLU A 159 3.32 -18.48 -0.79
CA GLU A 159 4.01 -19.06 -1.93
C GLU A 159 4.82 -18.02 -2.72
N THR A 160 4.25 -16.82 -2.89
CA THR A 160 4.93 -15.72 -3.59
C THR A 160 6.06 -15.16 -2.73
N VAL A 161 5.84 -14.98 -1.43
CA VAL A 161 6.86 -14.54 -0.47
C VAL A 161 8.03 -15.53 -0.46
N SER A 162 7.78 -16.84 -0.43
CA SER A 162 8.83 -17.86 -0.49
C SER A 162 9.67 -17.80 -1.76
N LYS A 163 9.07 -17.45 -2.91
CA LYS A 163 9.80 -17.21 -4.16
C LYS A 163 10.68 -15.96 -4.07
N MET A 164 10.16 -14.88 -3.43
CA MET A 164 10.91 -13.65 -3.21
C MET A 164 12.11 -13.90 -2.29
N ASP A 165 11.95 -14.61 -1.19
CA ASP A 165 13.03 -14.94 -0.26
C ASP A 165 14.13 -15.82 -0.90
N ARG A 166 13.73 -16.77 -1.74
CA ARG A 166 14.69 -17.57 -2.52
C ARG A 166 15.50 -16.68 -3.47
N PHE A 167 14.80 -15.82 -4.22
CA PHE A 167 15.42 -14.90 -5.14
C PHE A 167 16.43 -13.97 -4.43
N LEU A 168 16.10 -13.47 -3.24
CA LEU A 168 17.00 -12.64 -2.45
C LEU A 168 18.29 -13.38 -2.09
N ARG A 169 18.19 -14.59 -1.54
CA ARG A 169 19.35 -15.41 -1.18
C ARG A 169 20.27 -15.71 -2.38
N GLU A 170 19.67 -16.00 -3.54
CA GLU A 170 20.44 -16.29 -4.77
C GLU A 170 21.17 -15.05 -5.32
N ASN A 171 20.72 -13.84 -4.96
CA ASN A 171 21.27 -12.59 -5.48
C ASN A 171 22.06 -11.77 -4.43
N GLY A 172 22.34 -12.32 -3.23
CA GLY A 172 23.13 -11.66 -2.19
C GLY A 172 22.38 -10.53 -1.47
N TYR A 173 21.08 -10.69 -1.33
CA TYR A 173 20.23 -9.78 -0.58
C TYR A 173 19.48 -10.53 0.53
N GLU A 174 19.02 -9.79 1.50
CA GLU A 174 18.15 -10.28 2.57
C GLU A 174 16.96 -9.35 2.80
N ASN A 175 15.91 -9.90 3.38
CA ASN A 175 14.74 -9.15 3.77
C ASN A 175 15.09 -8.17 4.91
N ASP A 176 14.59 -6.94 4.81
CA ASP A 176 14.85 -5.87 5.77
C ASP A 176 13.54 -5.33 6.39
N ILE A 177 12.53 -6.19 6.50
CA ILE A 177 11.29 -5.84 7.21
C ILE A 177 11.61 -5.56 8.67
N SER A 178 11.10 -4.42 9.14
CA SER A 178 11.29 -3.91 10.50
C SER A 178 10.08 -3.07 10.92
N ASP A 179 10.09 -2.51 12.12
CA ASP A 179 9.01 -1.62 12.59
C ASP A 179 8.80 -0.38 11.72
N ASN A 180 9.83 0.02 10.97
CA ASN A 180 9.82 1.21 10.10
C ASN A 180 9.79 0.87 8.59
N ARG A 181 9.98 -0.38 8.22
CA ARG A 181 10.00 -0.87 6.84
C ARG A 181 9.12 -2.12 6.77
N LEU A 182 7.88 -1.93 6.37
CA LEU A 182 6.84 -2.94 6.50
C LEU A 182 6.69 -3.80 5.24
N HIS A 183 6.02 -4.94 5.39
CA HIS A 183 5.43 -5.68 4.28
C HIS A 183 4.39 -4.79 3.59
N HIS A 184 4.46 -4.66 2.27
CA HIS A 184 3.61 -3.79 1.47
C HIS A 184 2.84 -4.58 0.42
N GLU A 185 1.53 -4.36 0.37
CA GLU A 185 0.60 -4.92 -0.60
C GLU A 185 -0.09 -3.82 -1.40
N ILE A 186 -0.19 -3.99 -2.73
CA ILE A 186 -0.89 -3.07 -3.62
C ILE A 186 -2.01 -3.84 -4.32
N TYR A 187 -3.27 -3.48 -4.03
CA TYR A 187 -4.45 -4.22 -4.49
C TYR A 187 -4.90 -3.76 -5.87
N LEU A 188 -4.56 -4.52 -6.91
CA LEU A 188 -4.88 -4.16 -8.30
C LEU A 188 -6.26 -4.63 -8.75
N SER A 189 -6.85 -5.58 -8.03
CA SER A 189 -8.17 -6.15 -8.29
C SER A 189 -9.17 -5.76 -7.21
N ASP A 190 -10.41 -5.53 -7.60
CA ASP A 190 -11.53 -5.38 -6.66
C ASP A 190 -12.01 -6.77 -6.24
N PRO A 191 -11.85 -7.17 -4.95
CA PRO A 191 -12.22 -8.51 -4.49
C PRO A 191 -13.73 -8.78 -4.58
N ASN A 192 -14.56 -7.73 -4.66
CA ASN A 192 -16.01 -7.90 -4.82
C ASN A 192 -16.43 -8.18 -6.27
N LYS A 193 -15.53 -8.00 -7.25
CA LYS A 193 -15.81 -8.13 -8.68
C LYS A 193 -14.93 -9.15 -9.40
N THR A 194 -13.85 -9.57 -8.75
CA THR A 194 -12.86 -10.45 -9.35
C THR A 194 -12.92 -11.82 -8.68
N ALA A 195 -12.92 -12.89 -9.46
CA ALA A 195 -12.85 -14.25 -8.92
C ALA A 195 -11.58 -14.43 -8.07
N PRO A 196 -11.64 -15.15 -6.93
CA PRO A 196 -10.53 -15.26 -5.98
C PRO A 196 -9.21 -15.73 -6.60
N ASP A 197 -9.27 -16.66 -7.53
CA ASP A 197 -8.11 -17.20 -8.28
C ASP A 197 -7.50 -16.22 -9.29
N LYS A 198 -8.17 -15.09 -9.53
CA LYS A 198 -7.74 -14.03 -10.47
C LYS A 198 -7.43 -12.70 -9.78
N LEU A 199 -7.49 -12.65 -8.47
CA LEU A 199 -7.06 -11.47 -7.71
C LEU A 199 -5.58 -11.20 -8.00
N ARG A 200 -5.22 -9.93 -8.12
CA ARG A 200 -3.85 -9.49 -8.38
C ARG A 200 -3.43 -8.50 -7.32
N THR A 201 -2.35 -8.85 -6.62
CA THR A 201 -1.71 -8.02 -5.59
C THR A 201 -0.22 -7.91 -5.91
N VAL A 202 0.33 -6.70 -5.87
CA VAL A 202 1.79 -6.57 -5.83
C VAL A 202 2.22 -6.78 -4.40
N ILE A 203 3.08 -7.77 -4.15
CA ILE A 203 3.74 -7.95 -2.86
C ILE A 203 5.12 -7.31 -2.96
N ARG A 204 5.47 -6.46 -1.97
CA ARG A 204 6.73 -5.74 -1.93
C ARG A 204 7.34 -5.80 -0.54
N HIS A 205 8.62 -6.15 -0.46
CA HIS A 205 9.39 -6.17 0.77
C HIS A 205 10.62 -5.28 0.67
N PRO A 206 10.94 -4.49 1.69
CA PRO A 206 12.21 -3.78 1.78
C PRO A 206 13.35 -4.78 1.90
N ILE A 207 14.47 -4.45 1.29
CA ILE A 207 15.65 -5.32 1.27
C ILE A 207 16.93 -4.54 1.56
N ARG A 208 17.98 -5.29 1.97
CA ARG A 208 19.35 -4.81 2.05
C ARG A 208 20.32 -5.85 1.49
N LYS A 209 21.54 -5.44 1.20
CA LYS A 209 22.59 -6.40 0.84
C LYS A 209 22.91 -7.29 2.04
N SER A 210 23.05 -8.59 1.79
CA SER A 210 23.51 -9.52 2.80
C SER A 210 24.93 -9.17 3.24
N ASP A 211 25.21 -9.22 4.55
CA ASP A 211 26.56 -9.06 5.07
C ASP A 211 27.36 -10.36 4.79
N PRO A 212 28.45 -10.30 3.99
CA PRO A 212 29.26 -11.48 3.70
C PRO A 212 29.87 -12.13 4.96
N ASN A 213 29.99 -11.36 6.06
CA ASN A 213 30.56 -11.85 7.32
C ASN A 213 29.55 -12.60 8.21
N GLN A 214 28.25 -12.58 7.91
CA GLN A 214 27.21 -13.32 8.65
C GLN A 214 26.93 -14.71 8.08
N ALA A 215 27.43 -15.05 6.89
CA ALA A 215 27.24 -16.34 6.25
C ALA A 215 28.11 -17.50 6.81
N GLY A 216 28.92 -17.26 7.85
CA GLY A 216 29.92 -18.20 8.40
C GLY A 216 29.63 -18.73 9.81
N GLY A 217 28.42 -18.59 10.34
CA GLY A 217 28.07 -19.06 11.68
C GLY A 217 27.07 -20.22 11.64
N ASN A 218 27.57 -21.45 11.39
CA ASN A 218 27.00 -22.73 11.79
C ASN A 218 28.12 -23.69 12.08
#